data_32bc58f7d72dfa9c49d751ebea2b2863
#
_entry.id   32bc58f7d72dfa9c49d751ebea2b2863
#
_cell.length_a   1.000
_cell.length_b   1.000
_cell.length_c   1.000
_cell.angle_alpha   90.00
_cell.angle_beta   90.00
_cell.angle_gamma   90.00
#
_symmetry.space_group_name_H-M   'P 1'
#
loop_
_entity.id
_entity.type
_entity.pdbx_description
1 polymer ?
#
loop_
_entity_poly.entity_id
_entity_poly.type
_entity_poly.pdbx_seq_one_letter_code
_entity_poly.pdbx_strand_id
1 'polypeptide(L)'
;MKFTVAPQVFEKLPGVCFGAVAAFGMNNRADYPVIAARLDEAIAAAAARFEGKKVKDDPAILPYRTAFQSLGVNPNKFMSSIEAMFTRVAKGKGLPHINPIVDLGNALSLKYVLPMGAHDIVQAEGHDIEVRFSTAADTFIPFGETEAETMPAGELIYTVGPRVRTRHWIWRQSELGKIGPDSCDIFFPIDGFAPFNKDAILAARDELAELCRTVFGCADVRTGFVDSEHPSFDLS
;
A
#
# COMPACT_ATOMS: atom_id res chain seq x y z
N MET A 1 18.50 4.30 -5.80
CA MET A 1 17.02 4.39 -6.00
C MET A 1 16.37 4.69 -4.67
N LYS A 2 15.36 5.57 -4.62
CA LYS A 2 14.72 6.00 -3.38
C LYS A 2 13.21 5.88 -3.48
N PHE A 3 12.55 5.79 -2.34
CA PHE A 3 11.17 6.19 -2.16
C PHE A 3 11.16 7.66 -1.73
N THR A 4 10.41 8.51 -2.42
CA THR A 4 10.36 9.94 -2.16
C THR A 4 8.93 10.45 -2.13
N VAL A 5 8.68 11.47 -1.31
CA VAL A 5 7.38 12.13 -1.22
C VAL A 5 7.57 13.62 -1.51
N ALA A 6 6.86 14.12 -2.52
CA ALA A 6 6.96 15.52 -2.92
C ALA A 6 6.47 16.46 -1.81
N PRO A 7 7.12 17.62 -1.59
CA PRO A 7 6.75 18.57 -0.53
C PRO A 7 5.27 18.98 -0.55
N GLN A 8 4.70 19.15 -1.74
CA GLN A 8 3.29 19.53 -1.93
C GLN A 8 2.31 18.50 -1.34
N VAL A 9 2.74 17.24 -1.19
CA VAL A 9 1.91 16.19 -0.55
C VAL A 9 1.74 16.48 0.93
N PHE A 10 2.82 16.85 1.62
CA PHE A 10 2.78 17.21 3.05
C PHE A 10 2.02 18.53 3.29
N GLU A 11 2.10 19.47 2.36
CA GLU A 11 1.32 20.71 2.41
C GLU A 11 -0.18 20.42 2.28
N LYS A 12 -0.56 19.51 1.36
CA LYS A 12 -1.96 19.18 1.08
C LYS A 12 -2.57 18.21 2.10
N LEU A 13 -1.76 17.33 2.66
CA LEU A 13 -2.13 16.32 3.66
C LEU A 13 -1.26 16.46 4.91
N PRO A 14 -1.52 17.46 5.78
CA PRO A 14 -0.74 17.66 7.00
C PRO A 14 -0.71 16.40 7.88
N GLY A 15 0.49 16.02 8.29
CA GLY A 15 0.72 14.84 9.13
C GLY A 15 0.69 13.50 8.39
N VAL A 16 0.55 13.49 7.06
CA VAL A 16 0.73 12.25 6.28
C VAL A 16 2.13 11.69 6.52
N CYS A 17 2.22 10.38 6.69
CA CYS A 17 3.48 9.69 6.92
C CYS A 17 3.42 8.27 6.37
N PHE A 18 4.59 7.65 6.20
CA PHE A 18 4.73 6.36 5.56
C PHE A 18 5.71 5.51 6.34
N GLY A 19 5.28 4.31 6.75
CA GLY A 19 6.21 3.24 7.06
C GLY A 19 6.78 2.68 5.76
N ALA A 20 8.04 2.33 5.74
CA ALA A 20 8.73 1.83 4.58
C ALA A 20 9.45 0.52 4.92
N VAL A 21 9.23 -0.52 4.13
CA VAL A 21 9.99 -1.78 4.17
C VAL A 21 10.44 -2.12 2.76
N ALA A 22 11.74 -2.33 2.57
CA ALA A 22 12.28 -2.92 1.35
C ALA A 22 12.86 -4.28 1.70
N ALA A 23 12.41 -5.34 1.03
CA ALA A 23 12.86 -6.71 1.23
C ALA A 23 13.38 -7.28 -0.09
N PHE A 24 14.57 -7.86 -0.06
CA PHE A 24 15.28 -8.35 -1.22
C PHE A 24 15.41 -9.86 -1.20
N GLY A 25 15.24 -10.48 -2.38
CA GLY A 25 15.35 -11.91 -2.55
C GLY A 25 14.16 -12.73 -2.02
N MET A 26 12.96 -12.15 -1.97
CA MET A 26 11.75 -12.89 -1.60
C MET A 26 11.41 -13.96 -2.65
N ASN A 27 11.05 -15.16 -2.21
CA ASN A 27 10.58 -16.21 -3.11
C ASN A 27 9.06 -16.25 -3.18
N ASN A 28 8.48 -15.68 -4.22
CA ASN A 28 7.02 -15.60 -4.40
C ASN A 28 6.40 -16.86 -5.04
N ARG A 29 7.22 -17.87 -5.36
CA ARG A 29 6.75 -19.16 -5.92
C ARG A 29 6.65 -20.26 -4.89
N ALA A 30 7.26 -20.10 -3.72
CA ALA A 30 7.20 -21.08 -2.64
C ALA A 30 5.84 -21.02 -1.92
N ASP A 31 5.49 -22.14 -1.28
CA ASP A 31 4.32 -22.22 -0.42
C ASP A 31 4.69 -21.78 1.01
N TYR A 32 3.89 -20.89 1.58
CA TYR A 32 4.05 -20.39 2.94
C TYR A 32 2.73 -20.53 3.72
N PRO A 33 2.41 -21.73 4.25
CA PRO A 33 1.16 -21.97 4.97
C PRO A 33 0.94 -21.02 6.13
N VAL A 34 2.02 -20.57 6.79
CA VAL A 34 1.95 -19.60 7.88
C VAL A 34 1.44 -18.23 7.42
N ILE A 35 1.74 -17.82 6.18
CA ILE A 35 1.24 -16.56 5.62
C ILE A 35 -0.23 -16.69 5.23
N ALA A 36 -0.60 -17.80 4.59
CA ALA A 36 -2.00 -18.09 4.27
C ALA A 36 -2.86 -18.11 5.55
N ALA A 37 -2.44 -18.82 6.59
CA ALA A 37 -3.14 -18.85 7.86
C ALA A 37 -3.29 -17.45 8.49
N ARG A 38 -2.26 -16.61 8.44
CA ARG A 38 -2.33 -15.22 8.93
C ARG A 38 -3.36 -14.38 8.17
N LEU A 39 -3.49 -14.56 6.85
CA LEU A 39 -4.52 -13.87 6.07
C LEU A 39 -5.91 -14.35 6.49
N ASP A 40 -6.13 -15.65 6.63
CA ASP A 40 -7.41 -16.21 7.08
C ASP A 40 -7.81 -15.71 8.47
N GLU A 41 -6.89 -15.69 9.42
CA GLU A 41 -7.09 -15.13 10.76
C GLU A 41 -7.45 -13.64 10.70
N ALA A 42 -6.74 -12.86 9.87
CA ALA A 42 -7.01 -11.43 9.72
C ALA A 42 -8.37 -11.17 9.05
N ILE A 43 -8.78 -12.01 8.08
CA ILE A 43 -10.12 -11.97 7.47
C ILE A 43 -11.21 -12.27 8.54
N ALA A 44 -11.01 -13.30 9.35
CA ALA A 44 -11.97 -13.67 10.41
C ALA A 44 -12.10 -12.54 11.45
N ALA A 45 -10.98 -11.96 11.88
CA ALA A 45 -10.96 -10.82 12.81
C ALA A 45 -11.64 -9.58 12.20
N ALA A 46 -11.40 -9.30 10.92
CA ALA A 46 -12.04 -8.21 10.19
C ALA A 46 -13.57 -8.42 10.09
N ALA A 47 -14.03 -9.63 9.81
CA ALA A 47 -15.45 -9.96 9.77
C ALA A 47 -16.12 -9.70 11.12
N ALA A 48 -15.53 -10.17 12.21
CA ALA A 48 -16.03 -9.95 13.56
C ALA A 48 -16.04 -8.47 13.95
N ARG A 49 -14.99 -7.70 13.59
CA ARG A 49 -14.90 -6.25 13.86
C ARG A 49 -16.08 -5.48 13.27
N PHE A 50 -16.51 -5.84 12.07
CA PHE A 50 -17.51 -5.10 11.30
C PHE A 50 -18.89 -5.76 11.25
N GLU A 51 -19.11 -6.80 12.06
CA GLU A 51 -20.45 -7.40 12.19
C GLU A 51 -21.49 -6.35 12.62
N GLY A 52 -22.50 -6.14 11.80
CA GLY A 52 -23.56 -5.16 12.02
C GLY A 52 -23.12 -3.69 11.94
N LYS A 53 -21.88 -3.39 11.53
CA LYS A 53 -21.33 -2.03 11.46
C LYS A 53 -21.05 -1.59 10.03
N LYS A 54 -21.00 -0.28 9.82
CA LYS A 54 -20.61 0.31 8.53
C LYS A 54 -19.12 0.64 8.56
N VAL A 55 -18.34 0.03 7.69
CA VAL A 55 -16.87 0.25 7.58
C VAL A 55 -16.52 1.73 7.43
N LYS A 56 -17.27 2.47 6.60
CA LYS A 56 -17.03 3.89 6.33
C LYS A 56 -17.13 4.82 7.55
N ASP A 57 -17.77 4.36 8.62
CA ASP A 57 -18.00 5.14 9.84
C ASP A 57 -16.98 4.75 10.95
N ASP A 58 -16.06 3.81 10.67
CA ASP A 58 -15.02 3.39 11.61
C ASP A 58 -13.99 4.51 11.82
N PRO A 59 -13.63 4.84 13.08
CA PRO A 59 -12.65 5.89 13.39
C PRO A 59 -11.28 5.69 12.72
N ALA A 60 -10.86 4.46 12.46
CA ALA A 60 -9.58 4.19 11.78
C ALA A 60 -9.68 4.39 10.26
N ILE A 61 -10.88 4.40 9.69
CA ILE A 61 -11.12 4.63 8.25
C ILE A 61 -11.37 6.12 7.95
N LEU A 62 -11.97 6.85 8.88
CA LEU A 62 -12.33 8.26 8.68
C LEU A 62 -11.17 9.16 8.25
N PRO A 63 -9.93 9.05 8.78
CA PRO A 63 -8.81 9.88 8.34
C PRO A 63 -8.54 9.78 6.83
N TYR A 64 -8.62 8.58 6.26
CA TYR A 64 -8.41 8.36 4.82
C TYR A 64 -9.55 8.94 3.98
N ARG A 65 -10.79 8.83 4.46
CA ARG A 65 -11.95 9.45 3.79
C ARG A 65 -11.88 10.96 3.80
N THR A 66 -11.45 11.56 4.92
CA THR A 66 -11.21 13.00 5.04
C THR A 66 -10.10 13.46 4.11
N ALA A 67 -9.00 12.70 4.03
CA ALA A 67 -7.91 12.98 3.08
C ALA A 67 -8.39 12.94 1.63
N PHE A 68 -9.17 11.94 1.24
CA PHE A 68 -9.76 11.90 -0.12
C PHE A 68 -10.62 13.12 -0.42
N GLN A 69 -11.45 13.53 0.52
CA GLN A 69 -12.28 14.75 0.36
C GLN A 69 -11.41 16.01 0.20
N SER A 70 -10.33 16.16 0.98
CA SER A 70 -9.40 17.29 0.85
C SER A 70 -8.65 17.30 -0.48
N LEU A 71 -8.44 16.12 -1.09
CA LEU A 71 -7.88 15.94 -2.42
C LEU A 71 -8.92 16.12 -3.55
N GLY A 72 -10.19 16.44 -3.22
CA GLY A 72 -11.26 16.53 -4.21
C GLY A 72 -11.78 15.19 -4.72
N VAL A 73 -11.40 14.09 -4.07
CA VAL A 73 -11.81 12.72 -4.42
C VAL A 73 -13.04 12.31 -3.62
N ASN A 74 -14.09 11.84 -4.30
CA ASN A 74 -15.30 11.35 -3.62
C ASN A 74 -15.06 9.95 -3.00
N PRO A 75 -14.96 9.80 -1.66
CA PRO A 75 -14.66 8.52 -1.02
C PRO A 75 -15.79 7.50 -1.11
N ASN A 76 -16.97 7.87 -1.56
CA ASN A 76 -18.06 6.91 -1.84
C ASN A 76 -17.90 6.26 -3.22
N LYS A 77 -17.17 6.91 -4.14
CA LYS A 77 -16.85 6.39 -5.47
C LYS A 77 -15.48 5.69 -5.48
N PHE A 78 -14.51 6.28 -4.79
CA PHE A 78 -13.14 5.82 -4.71
C PHE A 78 -12.79 5.51 -3.25
N MET A 79 -12.83 4.26 -2.85
CA MET A 79 -12.47 3.84 -1.49
C MET A 79 -10.97 3.63 -1.39
N SER A 80 -10.38 3.95 -0.24
CA SER A 80 -9.02 3.48 0.07
C SER A 80 -8.94 1.96 0.06
N SER A 81 -7.76 1.40 -0.19
CA SER A 81 -7.56 -0.06 -0.25
C SER A 81 -8.07 -0.76 1.01
N ILE A 82 -7.77 -0.21 2.18
CA ILE A 82 -8.20 -0.79 3.46
C ILE A 82 -9.72 -0.73 3.64
N GLU A 83 -10.38 0.40 3.29
CA GLU A 83 -11.84 0.48 3.33
C GLU A 83 -12.49 -0.51 2.35
N ALA A 84 -11.91 -0.70 1.17
CA ALA A 84 -12.40 -1.65 0.18
C ALA A 84 -12.28 -3.10 0.66
N MET A 85 -11.13 -3.47 1.26
CA MET A 85 -10.92 -4.81 1.82
C MET A 85 -11.92 -5.11 2.95
N PHE A 86 -12.05 -4.22 3.94
CA PHE A 86 -13.03 -4.40 5.02
C PHE A 86 -14.47 -4.43 4.52
N THR A 87 -14.81 -3.59 3.54
CA THR A 87 -16.16 -3.59 2.94
C THR A 87 -16.46 -4.93 2.24
N ARG A 88 -15.46 -5.52 1.59
CA ARG A 88 -15.59 -6.83 0.95
C ARG A 88 -15.78 -7.94 1.99
N VAL A 89 -14.98 -7.94 3.05
CA VAL A 89 -15.06 -8.91 4.15
C VAL A 89 -16.39 -8.77 4.90
N ALA A 90 -16.81 -7.56 5.24
CA ALA A 90 -18.09 -7.29 5.93
C ALA A 90 -19.32 -7.75 5.11
N LYS A 91 -19.19 -7.84 3.79
CA LYS A 91 -20.23 -8.39 2.88
C LYS A 91 -20.16 -9.92 2.73
N GLY A 92 -19.33 -10.60 3.51
CA GLY A 92 -19.17 -12.06 3.45
C GLY A 92 -18.41 -12.57 2.19
N LYS A 93 -17.73 -11.69 1.45
CA LYS A 93 -17.03 -12.08 0.21
C LYS A 93 -15.60 -12.56 0.44
N GLY A 94 -15.05 -12.38 1.66
CA GLY A 94 -13.65 -12.69 1.98
C GLY A 94 -12.64 -11.96 1.10
N LEU A 95 -11.38 -12.35 1.18
CA LEU A 95 -10.32 -11.97 0.24
C LEU A 95 -9.75 -13.25 -0.37
N PRO A 96 -9.44 -13.27 -1.67
CA PRO A 96 -8.77 -14.43 -2.28
C PRO A 96 -7.30 -14.46 -1.86
N HIS A 97 -6.72 -15.65 -1.77
CA HIS A 97 -5.28 -15.83 -1.79
C HIS A 97 -4.77 -15.55 -3.21
N ILE A 98 -3.75 -14.71 -3.32
CA ILE A 98 -3.20 -14.29 -4.62
C ILE A 98 -1.80 -14.86 -4.80
N ASN A 99 -0.90 -14.51 -3.93
CA ASN A 99 0.45 -15.05 -3.79
C ASN A 99 0.99 -14.65 -2.42
N PRO A 100 2.04 -15.32 -1.91
CA PRO A 100 2.52 -15.11 -0.54
C PRO A 100 2.87 -13.66 -0.18
N ILE A 101 3.45 -12.91 -1.11
CA ILE A 101 3.84 -11.51 -0.89
C ILE A 101 2.61 -10.61 -0.74
N VAL A 102 1.62 -10.76 -1.62
CA VAL A 102 0.36 -10.02 -1.56
C VAL A 102 -0.45 -10.42 -0.34
N ASP A 103 -0.50 -11.70 -0.03
CA ASP A 103 -1.22 -12.24 1.14
C ASP A 103 -0.63 -11.72 2.45
N LEU A 104 0.71 -11.61 2.55
CA LEU A 104 1.39 -10.99 3.68
C LEU A 104 0.96 -9.52 3.85
N GLY A 105 1.01 -8.73 2.77
CA GLY A 105 0.60 -7.33 2.78
C GLY A 105 -0.87 -7.17 3.19
N ASN A 106 -1.77 -8.00 2.63
CA ASN A 106 -3.20 -7.97 2.96
C ASN A 106 -3.47 -8.38 4.42
N ALA A 107 -2.77 -9.41 4.93
CA ALA A 107 -2.92 -9.86 6.32
C ALA A 107 -2.55 -8.74 7.31
N LEU A 108 -1.41 -8.08 7.10
CA LEU A 108 -0.96 -7.00 7.98
C LEU A 108 -1.80 -5.73 7.79
N SER A 109 -2.22 -5.43 6.57
CA SER A 109 -3.13 -4.32 6.29
C SER A 109 -4.44 -4.46 7.08
N LEU A 110 -5.06 -5.65 7.07
CA LEU A 110 -6.26 -5.93 7.87
C LEU A 110 -5.97 -5.89 9.37
N LYS A 111 -4.87 -6.49 9.84
CA LYS A 111 -4.51 -6.55 11.25
C LYS A 111 -4.33 -5.16 11.86
N TYR A 112 -3.62 -4.28 11.18
CA TYR A 112 -3.29 -2.94 11.67
C TYR A 112 -4.26 -1.85 11.22
N VAL A 113 -5.20 -2.17 10.33
CA VAL A 113 -6.17 -1.22 9.74
C VAL A 113 -5.46 -0.10 8.99
N LEU A 114 -4.47 -0.45 8.19
CA LEU A 114 -3.63 0.48 7.44
C LEU A 114 -3.64 0.14 5.94
N PRO A 115 -3.71 1.11 5.04
CA PRO A 115 -3.37 0.88 3.64
C PRO A 115 -1.91 0.44 3.53
N MET A 116 -1.68 -0.67 2.86
CA MET A 116 -0.37 -1.16 2.50
C MET A 116 -0.33 -1.45 1.00
N GLY A 117 0.75 -1.02 0.35
CA GLY A 117 1.08 -1.38 -1.01
C GLY A 117 2.18 -2.44 -1.06
N ALA A 118 2.34 -3.04 -2.23
CA ALA A 118 3.52 -3.83 -2.58
C ALA A 118 3.91 -3.46 -4.01
N HIS A 119 5.16 -3.03 -4.19
CA HIS A 119 5.70 -2.61 -5.49
C HIS A 119 6.95 -3.43 -5.81
N ASP A 120 6.96 -4.02 -6.98
CA ASP A 120 8.15 -4.68 -7.51
C ASP A 120 9.23 -3.63 -7.82
N ILE A 121 10.34 -3.70 -7.08
CA ILE A 121 11.47 -2.77 -7.20
C ILE A 121 12.20 -2.95 -8.54
N VAL A 122 12.33 -4.19 -9.01
CA VAL A 122 13.02 -4.49 -10.26
C VAL A 122 12.34 -3.79 -11.44
N GLN A 123 11.00 -3.74 -11.44
CA GLN A 123 10.23 -3.02 -12.46
C GLN A 123 10.35 -1.49 -12.38
N ALA A 124 11.02 -0.95 -11.37
CA ALA A 124 11.35 0.49 -11.32
C ALA A 124 12.56 0.84 -12.19
N GLU A 125 13.34 -0.16 -12.63
CA GLU A 125 14.46 0.01 -13.57
C GLU A 125 15.49 1.07 -13.08
N GLY A 126 15.70 1.14 -11.76
CA GLY A 126 16.61 2.10 -11.13
C GLY A 126 16.03 3.52 -10.92
N HIS A 127 14.80 3.78 -11.35
CA HIS A 127 14.11 5.04 -11.09
C HIS A 127 13.53 5.07 -9.68
N ASP A 128 13.40 6.27 -9.12
CA ASP A 128 12.76 6.46 -7.82
C ASP A 128 11.26 6.11 -7.85
N ILE A 129 10.75 5.59 -6.73
CA ILE A 129 9.32 5.44 -6.49
C ILE A 129 8.86 6.72 -5.78
N GLU A 130 7.92 7.43 -6.37
CA GLU A 130 7.51 8.75 -5.90
C GLU A 130 6.04 8.79 -5.51
N VAL A 131 5.73 9.53 -4.44
CA VAL A 131 4.38 10.02 -4.14
C VAL A 131 4.34 11.50 -4.51
N ARG A 132 3.55 11.84 -5.52
CA ARG A 132 3.42 13.21 -6.02
C ARG A 132 2.08 13.43 -6.72
N PHE A 133 1.80 14.66 -7.08
CA PHE A 133 0.67 14.97 -7.95
C PHE A 133 1.01 14.65 -9.41
N SER A 134 0.05 14.09 -10.12
CA SER A 134 0.16 13.73 -11.54
C SER A 134 0.26 14.96 -12.44
N THR A 135 0.88 14.75 -13.58
CA THR A 135 0.97 15.70 -14.72
C THR A 135 0.29 15.10 -15.94
N ALA A 136 0.12 15.89 -16.99
CA ALA A 136 -0.43 15.41 -18.26
C ALA A 136 0.51 14.43 -19.01
N ALA A 137 1.77 14.30 -18.59
CA ALA A 137 2.73 13.33 -19.14
C ALA A 137 2.62 11.95 -18.51
N ASP A 138 1.88 11.82 -17.41
CA ASP A 138 1.75 10.56 -16.69
C ASP A 138 0.73 9.63 -17.37
N THR A 139 1.02 8.33 -17.29
CA THR A 139 0.19 7.27 -17.88
C THR A 139 -0.11 6.19 -16.83
N PHE A 140 -1.26 5.55 -16.98
CA PHE A 140 -1.72 4.49 -16.10
C PHE A 140 -2.22 3.32 -16.92
N ILE A 141 -1.80 2.09 -16.59
CA ILE A 141 -2.38 0.88 -17.18
C ILE A 141 -3.29 0.26 -16.12
N PRO A 142 -4.61 0.22 -16.35
CA PRO A 142 -5.53 -0.41 -15.41
C PRO A 142 -5.17 -1.88 -15.17
N PHE A 143 -5.42 -2.37 -13.96
CA PHE A 143 -5.10 -3.76 -13.61
C PHE A 143 -5.86 -4.74 -14.51
N GLY A 144 -5.11 -5.63 -15.17
CA GLY A 144 -5.64 -6.59 -16.14
C GLY A 144 -5.76 -6.08 -17.58
N GLU A 145 -5.38 -4.82 -17.82
CA GLU A 145 -5.35 -4.21 -19.16
C GLU A 145 -3.92 -4.15 -19.73
N THR A 146 -3.81 -3.87 -21.02
CA THR A 146 -2.51 -3.74 -21.70
C THR A 146 -2.27 -2.33 -22.23
N GLU A 147 -3.32 -1.53 -22.39
CA GLU A 147 -3.25 -0.20 -22.97
C GLU A 147 -3.15 0.86 -21.86
N ALA A 148 -2.28 1.84 -22.10
CA ALA A 148 -2.08 2.96 -21.19
C ALA A 148 -3.13 4.04 -21.42
N GLU A 149 -3.71 4.52 -20.31
CA GLU A 149 -4.56 5.70 -20.25
C GLU A 149 -3.72 6.93 -19.86
N THR A 150 -4.02 8.09 -20.44
CA THR A 150 -3.46 9.37 -19.98
C THR A 150 -4.07 9.79 -18.66
N MET A 151 -3.26 10.38 -17.78
CA MET A 151 -3.71 10.83 -16.47
C MET A 151 -4.18 12.29 -16.51
N PRO A 152 -5.28 12.63 -15.80
CA PRO A 152 -5.55 14.02 -15.50
C PRO A 152 -4.44 14.58 -14.59
N ALA A 153 -4.04 15.84 -14.79
CA ALA A 153 -3.10 16.49 -13.89
C ALA A 153 -3.74 16.78 -12.51
N GLY A 154 -2.92 16.71 -11.45
CA GLY A 154 -3.33 17.07 -10.09
C GLY A 154 -3.93 15.93 -9.26
N GLU A 155 -3.92 14.69 -9.75
CA GLU A 155 -4.27 13.52 -8.96
C GLU A 155 -3.07 13.08 -8.10
N LEU A 156 -3.26 12.79 -6.80
CA LEU A 156 -2.21 12.22 -5.97
C LEU A 156 -1.98 10.76 -6.35
N ILE A 157 -0.71 10.41 -6.65
CA ILE A 157 -0.34 9.10 -7.20
C ILE A 157 0.94 8.54 -6.56
N TYR A 158 1.08 7.21 -6.63
CA TYR A 158 2.39 6.57 -6.63
C TYR A 158 2.86 6.40 -8.07
N THR A 159 4.11 6.68 -8.34
CA THR A 159 4.65 6.62 -9.71
C THR A 159 6.12 6.24 -9.75
N VAL A 160 6.58 5.79 -10.93
CA VAL A 160 7.99 5.60 -11.29
C VAL A 160 8.21 6.35 -12.60
N GLY A 161 8.88 7.50 -12.52
CA GLY A 161 8.90 8.43 -13.64
C GLY A 161 7.47 8.80 -14.09
N PRO A 162 7.10 8.71 -15.38
CA PRO A 162 5.73 8.98 -15.84
C PRO A 162 4.77 7.79 -15.71
N ARG A 163 5.23 6.64 -15.20
CA ARG A 163 4.45 5.40 -15.11
C ARG A 163 3.74 5.29 -13.75
N VAL A 164 2.45 5.60 -13.71
CA VAL A 164 1.66 5.56 -12.47
C VAL A 164 1.54 4.12 -11.96
N ARG A 165 1.87 3.92 -10.69
CA ARG A 165 1.77 2.64 -9.98
C ARG A 165 0.47 2.49 -9.19
N THR A 166 -0.03 3.60 -8.61
CA THR A 166 -1.30 3.61 -7.87
C THR A 166 -1.99 4.94 -8.06
N ARG A 167 -3.27 4.91 -8.44
CA ARG A 167 -4.15 6.07 -8.62
C ARG A 167 -4.83 6.48 -7.31
N HIS A 168 -5.18 7.75 -7.22
CA HIS A 168 -5.79 8.38 -6.04
C HIS A 168 -5.08 7.93 -4.76
N TRP A 169 -3.74 8.03 -4.78
CA TRP A 169 -2.85 7.67 -3.68
C TRP A 169 -2.95 6.19 -3.29
N ILE A 170 -4.01 5.75 -2.60
CA ILE A 170 -4.21 4.42 -2.03
C ILE A 170 -5.49 3.73 -2.54
N TRP A 171 -5.93 4.06 -3.77
CA TRP A 171 -7.17 3.48 -4.31
C TRP A 171 -6.93 2.27 -5.22
N ARG A 172 -6.26 2.45 -6.36
CA ARG A 172 -6.19 1.41 -7.39
C ARG A 172 -4.79 1.27 -7.96
N GLN A 173 -4.24 0.05 -7.85
CA GLN A 173 -2.94 -0.31 -8.41
C GLN A 173 -3.01 -0.47 -9.93
N SER A 174 -1.90 -0.13 -10.59
CA SER A 174 -1.64 -0.37 -12.01
C SER A 174 -1.26 -1.83 -12.28
N GLU A 175 -1.37 -2.23 -13.55
CA GLU A 175 -0.73 -3.43 -14.07
C GLU A 175 0.80 -3.36 -13.92
N LEU A 176 1.37 -2.15 -14.07
CA LEU A 176 2.78 -1.90 -13.88
C LEU A 176 3.18 -1.94 -12.41
N GLY A 177 4.24 -2.69 -12.09
CA GLY A 177 4.74 -2.85 -10.72
C GLY A 177 3.90 -3.75 -9.83
N LYS A 178 2.93 -4.47 -10.39
CA LYS A 178 2.20 -5.51 -9.68
C LYS A 178 3.15 -6.64 -9.25
N ILE A 179 2.79 -7.29 -8.17
CA ILE A 179 3.53 -8.46 -7.69
C ILE A 179 3.11 -9.69 -8.49
N GLY A 180 4.07 -10.20 -9.25
CA GLY A 180 3.94 -11.43 -10.03
C GLY A 180 4.72 -12.60 -9.43
N PRO A 181 4.66 -13.79 -10.06
CA PRO A 181 5.37 -14.98 -9.58
C PRO A 181 6.89 -14.80 -9.48
N ASP A 182 7.46 -13.93 -10.31
CA ASP A 182 8.91 -13.68 -10.39
C ASP A 182 9.37 -12.45 -9.59
N SER A 183 8.43 -11.74 -8.96
CA SER A 183 8.75 -10.60 -8.09
C SER A 183 9.52 -11.07 -6.85
N CYS A 184 10.70 -10.51 -6.62
CA CYS A 184 11.60 -10.92 -5.54
C CYS A 184 12.11 -9.75 -4.70
N ASP A 185 12.23 -8.56 -5.27
CA ASP A 185 12.67 -7.36 -4.57
C ASP A 185 11.48 -6.41 -4.44
N ILE A 186 11.02 -6.23 -3.20
CA ILE A 186 9.71 -5.64 -2.95
C ILE A 186 9.83 -4.43 -2.03
N PHE A 187 9.20 -3.34 -2.43
CA PHE A 187 8.95 -2.20 -1.56
C PHE A 187 7.49 -2.22 -1.07
N PHE A 188 7.35 -2.14 0.24
CA PHE A 188 6.05 -2.06 0.92
C PHE A 188 5.91 -0.68 1.59
N PRO A 189 5.18 0.26 1.01
CA PRO A 189 4.71 1.44 1.72
C PRO A 189 3.53 1.11 2.63
N ILE A 190 3.50 1.74 3.81
CA ILE A 190 2.43 1.68 4.79
C ILE A 190 1.95 3.09 5.03
N ASP A 191 0.79 3.44 4.51
CA ASP A 191 0.30 4.81 4.47
C ASP A 191 -0.51 5.18 5.71
N GLY A 192 -0.31 6.39 6.24
CA GLY A 192 -1.11 6.89 7.33
C GLY A 192 -0.86 8.32 7.72
N PHE A 193 -1.22 8.64 8.96
CA PHE A 193 -1.14 9.99 9.50
C PHE A 193 -0.56 9.97 10.91
N ALA A 194 0.53 10.69 11.14
CA ALA A 194 1.23 10.71 12.42
C ALA A 194 0.32 11.00 13.64
N PRO A 195 -0.65 11.93 13.56
CA PRO A 195 -1.56 12.21 14.67
C PRO A 195 -2.53 11.07 15.02
N PHE A 196 -2.76 10.11 14.09
CA PHE A 196 -3.81 9.10 14.25
C PHE A 196 -3.29 7.68 14.42
N ASN A 197 -2.27 7.28 13.66
CA ASN A 197 -1.88 5.87 13.58
C ASN A 197 -0.36 5.64 13.43
N LYS A 198 0.50 6.58 13.83
CA LYS A 198 1.96 6.44 13.76
C LYS A 198 2.46 5.16 14.44
N ASP A 199 1.97 4.88 15.65
CA ASP A 199 2.41 3.70 16.40
C ASP A 199 2.01 2.39 15.70
N ALA A 200 0.81 2.36 15.10
CA ALA A 200 0.35 1.22 14.31
C ALA A 200 1.20 1.04 13.03
N ILE A 201 1.60 2.14 12.37
CA ILE A 201 2.49 2.11 11.20
C ILE A 201 3.85 1.53 11.58
N LEU A 202 4.44 1.98 12.69
CA LEU A 202 5.74 1.49 13.16
C LEU A 202 5.66 0.01 13.54
N ALA A 203 4.62 -0.41 14.25
CA ALA A 203 4.41 -1.80 14.61
C ALA A 203 4.20 -2.71 13.38
N ALA A 204 3.41 -2.25 12.42
CA ALA A 204 3.17 -2.97 11.16
C ALA A 204 4.45 -3.09 10.33
N ARG A 205 5.23 -2.02 10.22
CA ARG A 205 6.54 -2.00 9.55
C ARG A 205 7.50 -3.02 10.18
N ASP A 206 7.59 -3.03 11.50
CA ASP A 206 8.53 -3.89 12.21
C ASP A 206 8.12 -5.37 12.12
N GLU A 207 6.82 -5.69 12.25
CA GLU A 207 6.32 -7.05 12.03
C GLU A 207 6.50 -7.51 10.58
N LEU A 208 6.23 -6.64 9.60
CA LEU A 208 6.45 -6.95 8.19
C LEU A 208 7.91 -7.28 7.92
N ALA A 209 8.83 -6.45 8.40
CA ALA A 209 10.26 -6.68 8.24
C ALA A 209 10.73 -7.98 8.92
N GLU A 210 10.19 -8.30 10.09
CA GLU A 210 10.49 -9.56 10.79
C GLU A 210 9.98 -10.76 10.01
N LEU A 211 8.77 -10.72 9.44
CA LEU A 211 8.23 -11.80 8.62
C LEU A 211 9.01 -11.97 7.31
N CYS A 212 9.48 -10.89 6.69
CA CYS A 212 10.38 -10.98 5.54
C CYS A 212 11.68 -11.72 5.89
N ARG A 213 12.26 -11.49 7.06
CA ARG A 213 13.48 -12.18 7.52
C ARG A 213 13.21 -13.63 7.91
N THR A 214 12.20 -13.86 8.74
CA THR A 214 12.04 -15.17 9.40
C THR A 214 11.24 -16.17 8.57
N VAL A 215 10.28 -15.71 7.76
CA VAL A 215 9.44 -16.58 6.94
C VAL A 215 9.94 -16.65 5.50
N PHE A 216 10.26 -15.50 4.90
CA PHE A 216 10.77 -15.49 3.51
C PHE A 216 12.29 -15.70 3.43
N GLY A 217 13.02 -15.62 4.55
CA GLY A 217 14.46 -15.84 4.59
C GLY A 217 15.30 -14.72 3.97
N CYS A 218 14.74 -13.51 3.87
CA CYS A 218 15.44 -12.37 3.29
C CYS A 218 16.62 -11.94 4.16
N ALA A 219 17.84 -11.95 3.60
CA ALA A 219 19.04 -11.50 4.29
C ALA A 219 19.14 -9.95 4.34
N ASP A 220 18.65 -9.26 3.32
CA ASP A 220 18.60 -7.78 3.27
C ASP A 220 17.13 -7.33 3.39
N VAL A 221 16.81 -6.73 4.54
CA VAL A 221 15.50 -6.11 4.81
C VAL A 221 15.74 -4.78 5.47
N ARG A 222 15.35 -3.72 4.80
CA ARG A 222 15.53 -2.33 5.24
C ARG A 222 14.21 -1.75 5.69
N THR A 223 14.24 -0.91 6.73
CA THR A 223 13.07 -0.26 7.28
C THR A 223 13.30 1.24 7.40
N GLY A 224 12.25 2.01 7.18
CA GLY A 224 12.28 3.47 7.30
C GLY A 224 10.95 4.04 7.75
N PHE A 225 10.98 5.34 7.97
CA PHE A 225 9.79 6.15 8.23
C PHE A 225 9.95 7.46 7.50
N VAL A 226 8.97 7.80 6.67
CA VAL A 226 8.98 8.98 5.81
C VAL A 226 7.88 9.94 6.26
N ASP A 227 8.25 11.19 6.46
CA ASP A 227 7.39 12.29 6.87
C ASP A 227 7.91 13.62 6.27
N SER A 228 7.34 14.75 6.68
CA SER A 228 7.75 16.07 6.17
C SER A 228 9.19 16.47 6.57
N GLU A 229 9.75 15.90 7.63
CA GLU A 229 11.13 16.17 8.07
C GLU A 229 12.13 15.25 7.36
N HIS A 230 11.68 14.05 7.00
CA HIS A 230 12.47 13.02 6.33
C HIS A 230 11.70 12.50 5.08
N PRO A 231 11.68 13.26 3.96
CA PRO A 231 10.79 13.00 2.83
C PRO A 231 11.25 11.88 1.90
N SER A 232 12.25 11.11 2.27
CA SER A 232 12.77 10.02 1.45
C SER A 232 13.32 8.84 2.25
N PHE A 233 13.31 7.66 1.62
CA PHE A 233 13.89 6.42 2.13
C PHE A 233 14.72 5.74 1.02
N ASP A 234 15.93 5.27 1.35
CA ASP A 234 16.81 4.60 0.40
C ASP A 234 16.39 3.14 0.18
N LEU A 235 16.16 2.79 -1.09
CA LEU A 235 15.79 1.46 -1.54
C LEU A 235 16.98 0.68 -2.13
N SER A 236 18.15 1.32 -2.29
CA SER A 236 19.35 0.68 -2.87
C SER A 236 20.40 0.33 -1.83
#